data_13cce51f407f5031084c606da84da687
#
_entry.id   13cce51f407f5031084c606da84da687
#
_cell.length_a   1.000
_cell.length_b   1.000
_cell.length_c   1.000
_cell.angle_alpha   90.00
_cell.angle_beta   90.00
_cell.angle_gamma   90.00
#
_symmetry.space_group_name_H-M   'P 1'
#
loop_
_entity.id
_entity.type
_entity.pdbx_description
1 polymer ?
#
loop_
_entity_poly.entity_id
_entity_poly.type
_entity_poly.pdbx_seq_one_letter_code
_entity_poly.pdbx_strand_id
1 'polypeptide(L)'
;MASAPTDDAASDGIEIDAPTLADAPALWQAAQAAGGLDVNPLYAYVLWCRDFAATTAVARMAGEVVGYCTAYRRPDVPTTLFVWQIAVLPAARRRGLGQRILHHLVDRDARLTALEATVTHDNAASLAMFATFARQRGSEVTVSPLFGHEHLGADHEPEDLLHIPLR
;
A
#
# COMPACT_ATOMS: atom_id res chain seq x y z
N MET A 1 5.76 32.11 29.36
CA MET A 1 4.64 31.28 28.90
C MET A 1 4.67 31.33 27.38
N ALA A 2 5.27 30.30 26.74
CA ALA A 2 5.30 30.18 25.31
C ALA A 2 4.24 29.12 24.91
N SER A 3 3.23 29.57 24.19
CA SER A 3 2.20 28.71 23.60
C SER A 3 2.84 27.85 22.52
N ALA A 4 2.69 26.54 22.65
CA ALA A 4 3.02 25.60 21.59
C ALA A 4 2.13 25.88 20.36
N PRO A 5 2.67 25.77 19.13
CA PRO A 5 1.83 25.83 17.94
C PRO A 5 0.94 24.58 17.92
N THR A 6 -0.36 24.79 17.97
CA THR A 6 -1.36 23.78 17.62
C THR A 6 -1.24 23.54 16.12
N ASP A 7 -0.72 22.38 15.75
CA ASP A 7 -0.75 21.86 14.38
C ASP A 7 -2.22 21.48 14.07
N ASP A 8 -3.00 22.47 13.71
CA ASP A 8 -4.37 22.32 13.20
C ASP A 8 -4.28 22.08 11.67
N ALA A 9 -3.67 20.96 11.31
CA ALA A 9 -3.89 20.37 9.99
C ALA A 9 -5.34 19.90 10.01
N ALA A 10 -6.23 20.68 9.39
CA ALA A 10 -7.63 20.34 9.23
C ALA A 10 -7.72 18.88 8.76
N SER A 11 -8.17 18.00 9.64
CA SER A 11 -8.37 16.57 9.36
C SER A 11 -9.29 16.48 8.15
N ASP A 12 -8.80 15.93 7.05
CA ASP A 12 -9.58 15.72 5.83
C ASP A 12 -10.65 14.62 6.01
N GLY A 13 -10.88 14.19 7.25
CA GLY A 13 -11.87 13.19 7.64
C GLY A 13 -11.49 11.77 7.21
N ILE A 14 -10.22 11.54 6.83
CA ILE A 14 -9.76 10.20 6.46
C ILE A 14 -9.02 9.57 7.64
N GLU A 15 -9.53 8.44 8.10
CA GLU A 15 -8.93 7.58 9.11
C GLU A 15 -8.25 6.38 8.46
N ILE A 16 -7.06 5.99 8.94
CA ILE A 16 -6.32 4.82 8.43
C ILE A 16 -6.06 3.88 9.60
N ASP A 17 -6.46 2.61 9.42
CA ASP A 17 -6.36 1.61 10.48
C ASP A 17 -6.14 0.20 9.92
N ALA A 18 -5.97 -0.80 10.80
CA ALA A 18 -6.00 -2.20 10.42
C ALA A 18 -7.42 -2.61 10.00
N PRO A 19 -7.57 -3.52 9.02
CA PRO A 19 -8.87 -4.05 8.68
C PRO A 19 -9.40 -4.99 9.78
N THR A 20 -10.71 -5.14 9.79
CA THR A 20 -11.40 -6.24 10.44
C THR A 20 -11.89 -7.24 9.37
N LEU A 21 -12.31 -8.43 9.79
CA LEU A 21 -12.85 -9.42 8.85
C LEU A 21 -14.09 -8.89 8.09
N ALA A 22 -14.85 -7.99 8.71
CA ALA A 22 -16.03 -7.37 8.09
C ALA A 22 -15.69 -6.44 6.91
N ASP A 23 -14.44 -5.99 6.81
CA ASP A 23 -13.99 -5.10 5.72
C ASP A 23 -13.72 -5.84 4.40
N ALA A 24 -13.58 -7.15 4.40
CA ALA A 24 -13.19 -7.92 3.22
C ALA A 24 -14.07 -7.66 1.97
N PRO A 25 -15.41 -7.61 2.06
CA PRO A 25 -16.24 -7.25 0.91
C PRO A 25 -15.97 -5.84 0.38
N ALA A 26 -15.74 -4.87 1.28
CA ALA A 26 -15.47 -3.48 0.89
C ALA A 26 -14.10 -3.33 0.21
N LEU A 27 -13.08 -4.06 0.65
CA LEU A 27 -11.77 -4.10 -0.01
C LEU A 27 -11.89 -4.70 -1.42
N TRP A 28 -12.64 -5.78 -1.57
CA TRP A 28 -12.88 -6.41 -2.86
C TRP A 28 -13.61 -5.46 -3.84
N GLN A 29 -14.65 -4.78 -3.36
CA GLN A 29 -15.34 -3.76 -4.14
C GLN A 29 -14.43 -2.58 -4.51
N ALA A 30 -13.59 -2.13 -3.59
CA ALA A 30 -12.62 -1.07 -3.83
C ALA A 30 -11.58 -1.47 -4.89
N ALA A 31 -11.13 -2.73 -4.90
CA ALA A 31 -10.24 -3.24 -5.95
C ALA A 31 -10.88 -3.15 -7.34
N GLN A 32 -12.15 -3.51 -7.45
CA GLN A 32 -12.91 -3.42 -8.72
C GLN A 32 -13.09 -1.96 -9.15
N ALA A 33 -13.42 -1.07 -8.21
CA ALA A 33 -13.71 0.34 -8.50
C ALA A 33 -12.45 1.18 -8.78
N ALA A 34 -11.29 0.79 -8.25
CA ALA A 34 -10.04 1.53 -8.43
C ALA A 34 -9.55 1.51 -9.89
N GLY A 35 -9.82 0.42 -10.63
CA GLY A 35 -9.32 0.20 -11.98
C GLY A 35 -7.80 -0.06 -12.04
N GLY A 36 -7.34 -0.78 -13.05
CA GLY A 36 -5.92 -1.04 -13.26
C GLY A 36 -5.27 -2.00 -12.27
N LEU A 37 -6.06 -2.72 -11.48
CA LEU A 37 -5.61 -3.76 -10.56
C LEU A 37 -6.13 -5.13 -11.02
N ASP A 38 -5.32 -6.16 -10.81
CA ASP A 38 -5.79 -7.54 -10.91
C ASP A 38 -6.70 -7.84 -9.72
N VAL A 39 -7.99 -8.01 -9.99
CA VAL A 39 -8.98 -8.27 -8.95
C VAL A 39 -8.94 -9.73 -8.56
N ASN A 40 -8.49 -10.00 -7.35
CA ASN A 40 -8.49 -11.35 -6.78
C ASN A 40 -9.91 -11.78 -6.37
N PRO A 41 -10.16 -13.09 -6.19
CA PRO A 41 -11.42 -13.57 -5.59
C PRO A 41 -11.64 -12.95 -4.21
N LEU A 42 -12.91 -12.75 -3.82
CA LEU A 42 -13.26 -12.22 -2.49
C LEU A 42 -12.58 -12.98 -1.35
N TYR A 43 -12.37 -14.29 -1.50
CA TYR A 43 -11.69 -15.11 -0.50
C TYR A 43 -10.27 -14.61 -0.18
N ALA A 44 -9.54 -14.09 -1.15
CA ALA A 44 -8.22 -13.50 -0.90
C ALA A 44 -8.31 -12.30 0.04
N TYR A 45 -9.32 -11.43 -0.13
CA TYR A 45 -9.52 -10.27 0.76
C TYR A 45 -9.96 -10.68 2.16
N VAL A 46 -10.69 -11.78 2.30
CA VAL A 46 -10.99 -12.41 3.62
C VAL A 46 -9.69 -12.80 4.33
N LEU A 47 -8.75 -13.44 3.63
CA LEU A 47 -7.44 -13.81 4.20
C LEU A 47 -6.61 -12.57 4.58
N TRP A 48 -6.61 -11.53 3.74
CA TRP A 48 -5.93 -10.27 4.06
C TRP A 48 -6.49 -9.62 5.33
N CYS A 49 -7.79 -9.62 5.51
CA CYS A 49 -8.42 -9.04 6.68
C CYS A 49 -8.29 -9.90 7.94
N ARG A 50 -8.12 -11.23 7.81
CA ARG A 50 -7.98 -12.15 8.95
C ARG A 50 -6.51 -12.39 9.32
N ASP A 51 -5.73 -12.92 8.37
CA ASP A 51 -4.40 -13.46 8.65
C ASP A 51 -3.30 -12.41 8.49
N PHE A 52 -3.54 -11.38 7.67
CA PHE A 52 -2.59 -10.32 7.35
C PHE A 52 -3.06 -8.93 7.80
N ALA A 53 -4.01 -8.87 8.75
CA ALA A 53 -4.51 -7.58 9.25
C ALA A 53 -3.42 -6.67 9.83
N ALA A 54 -2.39 -7.26 10.45
CA ALA A 54 -1.27 -6.51 11.02
C ALA A 54 -0.41 -5.79 9.96
N THR A 55 -0.42 -6.27 8.72
CA THR A 55 0.33 -5.72 7.59
C THR A 55 -0.57 -5.16 6.49
N THR A 56 -1.88 -5.10 6.73
CA THR A 56 -2.88 -4.49 5.86
C THR A 56 -3.38 -3.19 6.48
N ALA A 57 -3.66 -2.19 5.66
CA ALA A 57 -4.26 -0.93 6.11
C ALA A 57 -5.49 -0.60 5.27
N VAL A 58 -6.49 -0.02 5.91
CA VAL A 58 -7.73 0.46 5.30
C VAL A 58 -7.91 1.93 5.63
N ALA A 59 -8.15 2.72 4.61
CA ALA A 59 -8.49 4.13 4.75
C ALA A 59 -10.00 4.33 4.59
N ARG A 60 -10.60 5.04 5.53
CA ARG A 60 -12.04 5.34 5.55
C ARG A 60 -12.29 6.84 5.57
N MET A 61 -13.29 7.26 4.84
CA MET A 61 -13.83 8.61 4.89
C MET A 61 -15.33 8.52 5.19
N ALA A 62 -15.78 9.14 6.25
CA ALA A 62 -17.16 9.03 6.76
C ALA A 62 -17.61 7.55 6.95
N GLY A 63 -16.72 6.69 7.40
CA GLY A 63 -16.97 5.27 7.62
C GLY A 63 -16.85 4.38 6.39
N GLU A 64 -16.81 4.93 5.18
CA GLU A 64 -16.71 4.19 3.93
C GLU A 64 -15.24 3.97 3.52
N VAL A 65 -14.92 2.78 3.00
CA VAL A 65 -13.59 2.47 2.49
C VAL A 65 -13.30 3.29 1.24
N VAL A 66 -12.23 4.09 1.27
CA VAL A 66 -11.78 4.93 0.16
C VAL A 66 -10.39 4.56 -0.35
N GLY A 67 -9.72 3.66 0.35
CA GLY A 67 -8.43 3.12 -0.07
C GLY A 67 -7.97 2.00 0.86
N TYR A 68 -7.01 1.21 0.40
CA TYR A 68 -6.41 0.15 1.20
C TYR A 68 -5.02 -0.20 0.67
N CYS A 69 -4.24 -0.88 1.48
CA CYS A 69 -3.01 -1.54 1.08
C CYS A 69 -2.95 -2.91 1.75
N THR A 70 -2.80 -3.97 0.95
CA THR A 70 -2.48 -5.30 1.41
C THR A 70 -0.98 -5.53 1.29
N ALA A 71 -0.37 -6.02 2.34
CA ALA A 71 1.05 -6.28 2.39
C ALA A 71 1.36 -7.45 3.35
N TYR A 72 2.52 -8.02 3.23
CA TYR A 72 3.00 -9.07 4.13
C TYR A 72 4.50 -8.92 4.39
N ARG A 73 4.97 -9.44 5.50
CA ARG A 73 6.42 -9.59 5.74
C ARG A 73 6.93 -10.77 4.94
N ARG A 74 8.02 -10.56 4.22
CA ARG A 74 8.62 -11.66 3.45
C ARG A 74 9.02 -12.80 4.40
N PRO A 75 8.65 -14.07 4.07
CA PRO A 75 8.97 -15.19 4.95
C PRO A 75 10.47 -15.42 5.15
N ASP A 76 11.27 -15.15 4.12
CA ASP A 76 12.74 -15.31 4.12
C ASP A 76 13.49 -14.10 4.69
N VAL A 77 12.87 -12.89 4.65
CA VAL A 77 13.42 -11.65 5.19
C VAL A 77 12.33 -10.89 5.97
N PRO A 78 11.98 -11.31 7.20
CA PRO A 78 10.82 -10.77 7.93
C PRO A 78 10.90 -9.28 8.30
N THR A 79 12.04 -8.64 8.10
CA THR A 79 12.21 -7.20 8.25
C THR A 79 11.87 -6.42 6.98
N THR A 80 11.47 -7.10 5.91
CA THR A 80 11.00 -6.50 4.65
C THR A 80 9.48 -6.64 4.54
N LEU A 81 8.80 -5.52 4.37
CA LEU A 81 7.37 -5.45 4.05
C LEU A 81 7.19 -5.48 2.54
N PHE A 82 6.52 -6.49 2.02
CA PHE A 82 6.16 -6.58 0.61
C PHE A 82 4.74 -6.08 0.40
N VAL A 83 4.57 -5.02 -0.39
CA VAL A 83 3.28 -4.49 -0.78
C VAL A 83 2.72 -5.33 -1.93
N TRP A 84 1.61 -6.02 -1.65
CA TRP A 84 0.93 -6.83 -2.67
C TRP A 84 0.05 -5.97 -3.57
N GLN A 85 -0.82 -5.15 -2.96
CA GLN A 85 -1.78 -4.34 -3.69
C GLN A 85 -2.08 -3.06 -2.92
N ILE A 86 -2.11 -1.93 -3.60
CA ILE A 86 -2.54 -0.66 -3.04
C ILE A 86 -3.56 -0.01 -3.96
N ALA A 87 -4.67 0.43 -3.41
CA ALA A 87 -5.76 1.08 -4.14
C ALA A 87 -6.22 2.34 -3.44
N VAL A 88 -6.49 3.37 -4.23
CA VAL A 88 -7.16 4.59 -3.79
C VAL A 88 -8.31 4.87 -4.74
N LEU A 89 -9.52 4.95 -4.19
CA LEU A 89 -10.72 5.24 -4.97
C LEU A 89 -10.67 6.63 -5.62
N PRO A 90 -11.28 6.83 -6.79
CA PRO A 90 -11.25 8.12 -7.49
C PRO A 90 -11.61 9.32 -6.62
N ALA A 91 -12.63 9.18 -5.76
CA ALA A 91 -13.10 10.25 -4.86
C ALA A 91 -12.06 10.70 -3.81
N ALA A 92 -11.07 9.83 -3.50
CA ALA A 92 -10.02 10.11 -2.51
C ALA A 92 -8.63 10.35 -3.12
N ARG A 93 -8.52 10.36 -4.45
CA ARG A 93 -7.25 10.63 -5.15
C ARG A 93 -6.81 12.08 -4.98
N ARG A 94 -5.52 12.35 -5.25
CA ARG A 94 -4.87 13.68 -5.14
C ARG A 94 -4.83 14.27 -3.73
N ARG A 95 -5.06 13.44 -2.70
CA ARG A 95 -4.96 13.82 -1.28
C ARG A 95 -3.72 13.22 -0.60
N GLY A 96 -2.78 12.67 -1.37
CA GLY A 96 -1.62 11.97 -0.83
C GLY A 96 -1.96 10.69 -0.06
N LEU A 97 -3.17 10.13 -0.26
CA LEU A 97 -3.66 9.02 0.56
C LEU A 97 -2.80 7.77 0.41
N GLY A 98 -2.30 7.45 -0.78
CA GLY A 98 -1.38 6.33 -0.98
C GLY A 98 -0.12 6.47 -0.12
N GLN A 99 0.46 7.66 -0.04
CA GLN A 99 1.60 7.98 0.81
C GLN A 99 1.28 7.75 2.29
N ARG A 100 0.15 8.30 2.75
CA ARG A 100 -0.30 8.16 4.14
C ARG A 100 -0.50 6.69 4.54
N ILE A 101 -1.07 5.87 3.64
CA ILE A 101 -1.24 4.44 3.87
C ILE A 101 0.11 3.74 4.00
N LEU A 102 1.06 4.01 3.11
CA LEU A 102 2.41 3.40 3.17
C LEU A 102 3.15 3.81 4.44
N HIS A 103 3.12 5.11 4.81
CA HIS A 103 3.72 5.57 6.06
C HIS A 103 3.09 4.90 7.28
N HIS A 104 1.74 4.84 7.33
CA HIS A 104 1.02 4.19 8.41
C HIS A 104 1.43 2.72 8.59
N LEU A 105 1.58 1.96 7.48
CA LEU A 105 2.00 0.56 7.54
C LEU A 105 3.43 0.39 8.06
N VAL A 106 4.34 1.22 7.59
CA VAL A 106 5.75 1.14 7.99
C VAL A 106 5.95 1.58 9.43
N ASP A 107 5.28 2.65 9.86
CA ASP A 107 5.42 3.20 11.21
C ASP A 107 4.83 2.30 12.30
N ARG A 108 3.94 1.40 11.95
CA ARG A 108 3.36 0.40 12.86
C ARG A 108 4.35 -0.66 13.31
N ASP A 109 5.46 -0.85 12.60
CA ASP A 109 6.40 -1.93 12.88
C ASP A 109 7.85 -1.46 12.80
N ALA A 110 8.41 -1.11 13.95
CA ALA A 110 9.78 -0.63 14.08
C ALA A 110 10.86 -1.66 13.66
N ARG A 111 10.48 -2.93 13.40
CA ARG A 111 11.41 -3.97 12.93
C ARG A 111 11.65 -3.92 11.43
N LEU A 112 10.83 -3.19 10.70
CA LEU A 112 10.97 -3.09 9.25
C LEU A 112 12.21 -2.29 8.88
N THR A 113 13.00 -2.84 7.98
CA THR A 113 14.22 -2.23 7.43
C THR A 113 14.13 -1.95 5.94
N ALA A 114 13.12 -2.52 5.27
CA ALA A 114 12.87 -2.28 3.85
C ALA A 114 11.37 -2.42 3.51
N LEU A 115 10.97 -1.72 2.46
CA LEU A 115 9.70 -1.91 1.78
C LEU A 115 9.99 -2.36 0.34
N GLU A 116 9.25 -3.34 -0.12
CA GLU A 116 9.31 -3.86 -1.48
C GLU A 116 7.94 -3.89 -2.14
N ALA A 117 7.92 -3.77 -3.45
CA ALA A 117 6.75 -4.00 -4.30
C ALA A 117 7.23 -4.46 -5.68
N THR A 118 6.34 -5.08 -6.45
CA THR A 118 6.58 -5.30 -7.89
C THR A 118 5.64 -4.42 -8.71
N VAL A 119 6.15 -3.89 -9.81
CA VAL A 119 5.42 -2.93 -10.66
C VAL A 119 5.80 -3.16 -12.11
N THR A 120 4.82 -3.13 -13.02
CA THR A 120 5.06 -3.12 -14.46
C THR A 120 5.68 -1.78 -14.91
N HIS A 121 6.46 -1.79 -16.00
CA HIS A 121 7.16 -0.60 -16.50
C HIS A 121 6.24 0.58 -16.86
N ASP A 122 5.03 0.30 -17.29
CA ASP A 122 4.04 1.28 -17.73
C ASP A 122 3.19 1.86 -16.60
N ASN A 123 3.28 1.31 -15.38
CA ASN A 123 2.54 1.82 -14.23
C ASN A 123 3.22 3.04 -13.61
N ALA A 124 3.21 4.14 -14.35
CA ALA A 124 3.84 5.40 -13.95
C ALA A 124 3.29 5.94 -12.61
N ALA A 125 2.02 5.71 -12.30
CA ALA A 125 1.39 6.17 -11.07
C ALA A 125 1.99 5.47 -9.84
N SER A 126 2.14 4.14 -9.88
CA SER A 126 2.78 3.37 -8.80
C SER A 126 4.27 3.71 -8.67
N LEU A 127 4.99 3.81 -9.78
CA LEU A 127 6.41 4.20 -9.77
C LEU A 127 6.62 5.57 -9.11
N ALA A 128 5.81 6.57 -9.46
CA ALA A 128 5.86 7.90 -8.86
C ALA A 128 5.49 7.88 -7.37
N MET A 129 4.52 7.07 -6.98
CA MET A 129 4.09 6.91 -5.58
C MET A 129 5.23 6.35 -4.73
N PHE A 130 5.85 5.24 -5.12
CA PHE A 130 6.96 4.63 -4.38
C PHE A 130 8.21 5.52 -4.36
N ALA A 131 8.52 6.22 -5.47
CA ALA A 131 9.63 7.17 -5.51
C ALA A 131 9.39 8.36 -4.53
N THR A 132 8.17 8.84 -4.43
CA THR A 132 7.80 9.89 -3.48
C THR A 132 7.90 9.40 -2.04
N PHE A 133 7.41 8.19 -1.75
CA PHE A 133 7.56 7.57 -0.44
C PHE A 133 9.02 7.44 -0.03
N ALA A 134 9.88 6.93 -0.91
CA ALA A 134 11.31 6.80 -0.65
C ALA A 134 11.95 8.15 -0.29
N ARG A 135 11.70 9.20 -1.09
CA ARG A 135 12.21 10.55 -0.82
C ARG A 135 11.76 11.10 0.53
N GLN A 136 10.49 10.89 0.90
CA GLN A 136 9.96 11.32 2.20
C GLN A 136 10.62 10.60 3.38
N ARG A 137 11.16 9.39 3.15
CA ARG A 137 11.94 8.61 4.11
C ARG A 137 13.45 8.87 4.05
N GLY A 138 13.90 9.83 3.25
CA GLY A 138 15.32 10.08 3.06
C GLY A 138 16.06 8.91 2.40
N SER A 139 15.37 8.16 1.54
CA SER A 139 15.84 6.97 0.86
C SER A 139 15.64 7.07 -0.66
N GLU A 140 16.10 6.06 -1.38
CA GLU A 140 15.96 5.93 -2.83
C GLU A 140 15.38 4.58 -3.19
N VAL A 141 14.72 4.50 -4.34
CA VAL A 141 14.21 3.25 -4.90
C VAL A 141 15.30 2.60 -5.73
N THR A 142 15.62 1.35 -5.42
CA THR A 142 16.40 0.49 -6.33
C THR A 142 15.41 -0.36 -7.15
N VAL A 143 15.60 -0.36 -8.47
CA VAL A 143 14.74 -1.12 -9.41
C VAL A 143 15.56 -2.24 -10.02
N SER A 144 15.02 -3.46 -10.04
CA SER A 144 15.64 -4.62 -10.66
C SER A 144 14.60 -5.56 -11.26
N PRO A 145 14.87 -6.24 -12.38
CA PRO A 145 13.97 -7.24 -12.94
C PRO A 145 13.70 -8.36 -11.92
N LEU A 146 12.44 -8.81 -11.81
CA LEU A 146 12.08 -9.90 -10.91
C LEU A 146 11.20 -10.95 -11.58
N PHE A 147 9.99 -10.58 -12.03
CA PHE A 147 9.05 -11.52 -12.61
C PHE A 147 8.90 -11.29 -14.11
N GLY A 148 9.36 -12.23 -14.91
CA GLY A 148 9.19 -12.25 -16.37
C GLY A 148 7.98 -13.07 -16.79
N HIS A 149 7.76 -13.15 -18.10
CA HIS A 149 6.71 -13.98 -18.70
C HIS A 149 6.78 -15.45 -18.28
N GLU A 150 7.97 -15.96 -17.96
CA GLU A 150 8.20 -17.33 -17.48
C GLU A 150 7.55 -17.58 -16.10
N HIS A 151 7.31 -16.52 -15.32
CA HIS A 151 6.66 -16.58 -14.01
C HIS A 151 5.18 -16.22 -14.08
N LEU A 152 4.83 -15.18 -14.86
CA LEU A 152 3.50 -14.55 -14.86
C LEU A 152 2.61 -15.01 -16.03
N GLY A 153 3.21 -15.70 -17.03
CA GLY A 153 2.51 -16.07 -18.26
C GLY A 153 2.68 -15.02 -19.37
N ALA A 154 2.42 -15.45 -20.62
CA ALA A 154 2.67 -14.62 -21.80
C ALA A 154 1.77 -13.39 -21.90
N ASP A 155 0.61 -13.43 -21.28
CA ASP A 155 -0.40 -12.36 -21.33
C ASP A 155 -0.22 -11.29 -20.23
N HIS A 156 0.74 -11.50 -19.32
CA HIS A 156 1.04 -10.56 -18.25
C HIS A 156 2.36 -9.85 -18.52
N GLU A 157 2.38 -8.51 -18.38
CA GLU A 157 3.62 -7.74 -18.50
C GLU A 157 4.61 -8.11 -17.37
N PRO A 158 5.92 -8.15 -17.67
CA PRO A 158 6.94 -8.34 -16.64
C PRO A 158 6.87 -7.29 -15.54
N GLU A 159 7.19 -7.69 -14.32
CA GLU A 159 7.24 -6.81 -13.17
C GLU A 159 8.65 -6.69 -12.60
N ASP A 160 9.06 -5.46 -12.37
CA ASP A 160 10.30 -5.14 -11.69
C ASP A 160 10.09 -5.04 -10.18
N LEU A 161 11.09 -5.49 -9.43
CA LEU A 161 11.19 -5.27 -8.00
C LEU A 161 11.59 -3.83 -7.72
N LEU A 162 10.80 -3.14 -6.94
CA LEU A 162 11.15 -1.90 -6.26
C LEU A 162 11.60 -2.24 -4.85
N HIS A 163 12.81 -1.84 -4.46
CA HIS A 163 13.33 -2.02 -3.12
C HIS A 163 13.66 -0.66 -2.51
N ILE A 164 13.13 -0.37 -1.33
CA ILE A 164 13.25 0.91 -0.62
C ILE A 164 13.77 0.64 0.79
N PRO A 165 15.05 0.95 1.11
CA PRO A 165 15.54 0.91 2.47
C PRO A 165 14.75 1.85 3.37
N LEU A 166 14.39 1.40 4.56
CA LEU A 166 13.73 2.21 5.59
C LEU A 166 14.78 2.65 6.61
N ARG A 167 14.84 3.96 6.85
CA ARG A 167 15.74 4.59 7.82
C ARG A 167 14.94 5.23 8.94
#